data_b0d8396724829e81aa15af897c2008b4
#
_entry.id   b0d8396724829e81aa15af897c2008b4
#
_cell.length_a   1.000
_cell.length_b   1.000
_cell.length_c   1.000
_cell.angle_alpha   90.00
_cell.angle_beta   90.00
_cell.angle_gamma   90.00
#
_symmetry.space_group_name_H-M   'P 1'
#
loop_
_entity.id
_entity.type
_entity.pdbx_description
1 polymer ?
#
loop_
_entity_poly.entity_id
_entity_poly.type
_entity_poly.pdbx_seq_one_letter_code
_entity_poly.pdbx_strand_id
1 'polypeptide(L)'
;MKLGFIGAGNMGSAIISGILSQSAIPADSIYVSRKHPEKSAELAEKGVHIMPDNLSLVRAVDCVLLAVKPIYAPDVIHEVFDALNGKFVISIVAGWTFDMLKESLPASARFVRVMPNTPLAVGEGM
;
A
#
# COMPACT_ATOMS: atom_id res chain seq x y z
N MET A 1 -0.19 -14.44 -4.86
CA MET A 1 -0.95 -13.29 -4.32
C MET A 1 -0.37 -11.99 -4.88
N LYS A 2 -1.23 -11.08 -5.26
CA LYS A 2 -0.80 -9.78 -5.77
C LYS A 2 -0.97 -8.73 -4.69
N LEU A 3 0.08 -7.96 -4.46
CA LEU A 3 0.13 -6.95 -3.40
C LEU A 3 0.23 -5.56 -4.02
N GLY A 4 -0.68 -4.68 -3.66
CA GLY A 4 -0.68 -3.32 -4.16
C GLY A 4 -0.34 -2.32 -3.06
N PHE A 5 0.43 -1.31 -3.41
CA PHE A 5 0.83 -0.23 -2.50
C PHE A 5 0.22 1.07 -2.99
N ILE A 6 -0.63 1.67 -2.17
CA ILE A 6 -1.14 3.01 -2.45
C ILE A 6 -0.27 3.99 -1.67
N GLY A 7 0.33 4.93 -2.39
CA GLY A 7 1.17 5.94 -1.76
C GLY A 7 2.56 5.44 -1.45
N ALA A 8 3.31 4.98 -2.47
CA ALA A 8 4.67 4.52 -2.29
C ALA A 8 5.62 5.69 -2.04
N GLY A 9 5.44 6.36 -0.90
CA GLY A 9 6.35 7.39 -0.42
C GLY A 9 7.54 6.74 0.29
N ASN A 10 8.17 7.48 1.22
CA ASN A 10 9.38 6.98 1.89
C ASN A 10 9.15 5.64 2.59
N MET A 11 8.08 5.53 3.37
CA MET A 11 7.81 4.30 4.10
C MET A 11 7.39 3.17 3.16
N GLY A 12 6.51 3.46 2.21
CA GLY A 12 6.08 2.45 1.25
C GLY A 12 7.24 1.94 0.41
N SER A 13 8.11 2.84 -0.04
CA SER A 13 9.28 2.46 -0.83
C SER A 13 10.26 1.61 -0.02
N ALA A 14 10.43 1.92 1.26
CA ALA A 14 11.30 1.13 2.13
C ALA A 14 10.77 -0.29 2.30
N ILE A 15 9.46 -0.44 2.48
CA ILE A 15 8.84 -1.75 2.62
C ILE A 15 9.02 -2.56 1.33
N ILE A 16 8.77 -1.95 0.18
CA ILE A 16 8.95 -2.61 -1.12
C ILE A 16 10.39 -3.06 -1.29
N SER A 17 11.35 -2.18 -1.00
CA SER A 17 12.76 -2.53 -1.12
C SER A 17 13.14 -3.69 -0.22
N GLY A 18 12.60 -3.71 1.01
CA GLY A 18 12.83 -4.83 1.92
C GLY A 18 12.29 -6.15 1.39
N ILE A 19 11.09 -6.12 0.84
CA ILE A 19 10.48 -7.32 0.26
C ILE A 19 11.30 -7.83 -0.92
N LEU A 20 11.72 -6.93 -1.80
CA LEU A 20 12.50 -7.30 -2.97
C LEU A 20 13.87 -7.85 -2.61
N SER A 21 14.55 -7.25 -1.62
CA SER A 21 15.86 -7.71 -1.21
C SER A 21 15.82 -9.10 -0.57
N GLN A 22 14.69 -9.45 0.04
CA GLN A 22 14.51 -10.76 0.68
C GLN A 22 13.88 -11.79 -0.25
N SER A 23 13.50 -11.37 -1.44
CA SER A 23 12.80 -12.24 -2.40
C SER A 23 11.54 -12.88 -1.82
N ALA A 24 10.91 -12.19 -0.87
CA ALA A 24 9.72 -12.71 -0.19
C ALA A 24 8.52 -12.78 -1.13
N ILE A 25 8.41 -11.79 -2.03
CA ILE A 25 7.35 -11.75 -3.03
C ILE A 25 8.01 -11.36 -4.35
N PRO A 26 7.70 -12.06 -5.46
CA PRO A 26 8.27 -11.67 -6.76
C PRO A 26 7.88 -10.25 -7.13
N ALA A 27 8.80 -9.53 -7.75
CA ALA A 27 8.54 -8.14 -8.14
C ALA A 27 7.31 -8.02 -9.04
N ASP A 28 7.08 -8.99 -9.91
CA ASP A 28 5.93 -8.95 -10.82
C ASP A 28 4.59 -9.21 -10.12
N SER A 29 4.59 -9.51 -8.83
CA SER A 29 3.39 -9.60 -8.02
C SER A 29 3.16 -8.32 -7.21
N ILE A 30 4.01 -7.31 -7.34
CA ILE A 30 3.90 -6.06 -6.61
C ILE A 30 3.42 -4.97 -7.56
N TYR A 31 2.41 -4.24 -7.12
CA TYR A 31 1.80 -3.15 -7.88
C TYR A 31 1.87 -1.88 -7.06
N VAL A 32 2.18 -0.77 -7.71
CA VAL A 32 2.32 0.53 -7.05
C VAL A 32 1.51 1.57 -7.79
N SER A 33 0.83 2.42 -7.05
CA SER A 33 0.14 3.59 -7.59
C SER A 33 0.76 4.81 -6.94
N ARG A 34 1.15 5.79 -7.74
CA ARG A 34 1.72 7.03 -7.22
C ARG A 34 1.28 8.21 -8.05
N LYS A 35 1.21 9.35 -7.35
CA LYS A 35 0.83 10.61 -7.96
C LYS A 35 1.87 11.08 -8.98
N HIS A 36 3.12 10.72 -8.76
CA HIS A 36 4.23 11.10 -9.66
C HIS A 36 4.92 9.83 -10.16
N PRO A 37 4.40 9.21 -11.22
CA PRO A 37 4.93 7.94 -11.71
C PRO A 37 6.42 7.96 -12.07
N GLU A 38 6.94 9.10 -12.49
CA GLU A 38 8.34 9.22 -12.84
C GLU A 38 9.29 8.89 -11.69
N LYS A 39 8.84 9.08 -10.45
CA LYS A 39 9.63 8.75 -9.27
C LYS A 39 9.62 7.26 -8.98
N SER A 40 8.81 6.51 -9.69
CA SER A 40 8.70 5.06 -9.52
C SER A 40 9.51 4.29 -10.55
N ALA A 41 10.29 4.98 -11.39
CA ALA A 41 11.03 4.34 -12.46
C ALA A 41 11.95 3.22 -11.97
N GLU A 42 12.60 3.43 -10.82
CA GLU A 42 13.49 2.41 -10.27
C GLU A 42 12.73 1.13 -9.92
N LEU A 43 11.51 1.27 -9.41
CA LEU A 43 10.69 0.11 -9.09
C LEU A 43 10.25 -0.62 -10.35
N ALA A 44 9.90 0.15 -11.37
CA ALA A 44 9.52 -0.43 -12.66
C ALA A 44 10.66 -1.24 -13.27
N GLU A 45 11.89 -0.76 -13.13
CA GLU A 45 13.06 -1.49 -13.63
C GLU A 45 13.26 -2.82 -12.93
N LYS A 46 12.78 -2.94 -11.70
CA LYS A 46 12.88 -4.18 -10.93
C LYS A 46 11.72 -5.14 -11.21
N GLY A 47 10.78 -4.75 -12.07
CA GLY A 47 9.65 -5.60 -12.42
C GLY A 47 8.36 -5.28 -11.70
N VAL A 48 8.34 -4.27 -10.85
CA VAL A 48 7.14 -3.82 -10.16
C VAL A 48 6.21 -3.12 -11.14
N HIS A 49 4.92 -3.41 -11.05
CA HIS A 49 3.92 -2.77 -11.92
C HIS A 49 3.54 -1.40 -11.37
N ILE A 50 3.71 -0.37 -12.19
CA ILE A 50 3.33 0.99 -11.84
C ILE A 50 1.97 1.27 -12.47
N MET A 51 0.95 1.45 -11.62
CA MET A 51 -0.41 1.65 -12.09
C MET A 51 -0.74 3.13 -12.25
N PRO A 52 -1.58 3.48 -13.22
CA PRO A 52 -1.88 4.90 -13.49
C PRO A 52 -2.71 5.56 -12.40
N ASP A 53 -3.51 4.78 -11.68
CA ASP A 53 -4.37 5.33 -10.63
C ASP A 53 -4.63 4.27 -9.56
N ASN A 54 -5.23 4.73 -8.46
CA ASN A 54 -5.50 3.86 -7.32
C ASN A 54 -6.58 2.82 -7.63
N LEU A 55 -7.59 3.20 -8.40
CA LEU A 55 -8.67 2.29 -8.71
C LEU A 55 -8.19 1.09 -9.53
N SER A 56 -7.39 1.35 -10.55
CA SER A 56 -6.80 0.29 -11.36
C SER A 56 -5.93 -0.63 -10.50
N LEU A 57 -5.18 -0.04 -9.58
CA LEU A 57 -4.34 -0.80 -8.66
C LEU A 57 -5.18 -1.76 -7.82
N VAL A 58 -6.20 -1.25 -7.16
CA VAL A 58 -7.01 -2.06 -6.24
C VAL A 58 -7.69 -3.21 -6.99
N ARG A 59 -8.16 -2.95 -8.20
CA ARG A 59 -8.79 -3.99 -9.01
C ARG A 59 -7.83 -5.09 -9.43
N ALA A 60 -6.54 -4.77 -9.52
CA ALA A 60 -5.54 -5.72 -9.99
C ALA A 60 -4.97 -6.62 -8.90
N VAL A 61 -5.20 -6.30 -7.63
CA VAL A 61 -4.52 -6.97 -6.52
C VAL A 61 -5.50 -7.63 -5.56
N ASP A 62 -4.96 -8.49 -4.69
CA ASP A 62 -5.73 -9.17 -3.66
C ASP A 62 -5.59 -8.47 -2.31
N CYS A 63 -4.45 -7.86 -2.09
CA CYS A 63 -4.11 -7.20 -0.83
C CYS A 63 -3.62 -5.78 -1.13
N VAL A 64 -4.11 -4.81 -0.38
CA VAL A 64 -3.74 -3.41 -0.55
C VAL A 64 -3.03 -2.93 0.71
N LEU A 65 -1.82 -2.38 0.54
CA LEU A 65 -1.12 -1.71 1.63
C LEU A 65 -1.33 -0.21 1.46
N LEU A 66 -2.00 0.39 2.44
CA LEU A 66 -2.34 1.80 2.42
C LEU A 66 -1.25 2.59 3.15
N ALA A 67 -0.46 3.33 2.38
CA ALA A 67 0.73 4.02 2.89
C ALA A 67 0.70 5.52 2.56
N VAL A 68 -0.47 6.12 2.49
CA VAL A 68 -0.61 7.54 2.22
C VAL A 68 -0.48 8.36 3.51
N LYS A 69 -0.24 9.67 3.35
CA LYS A 69 -0.28 10.57 4.49
C LYS A 69 -1.71 10.63 5.04
N PRO A 70 -1.86 10.81 6.36
CA PRO A 70 -3.20 10.84 6.96
C PRO A 70 -4.17 11.82 6.31
N ILE A 71 -3.67 12.97 5.88
CA ILE A 71 -4.51 13.99 5.27
C ILE A 71 -5.17 13.52 3.97
N TYR A 72 -4.54 12.56 3.28
CA TYR A 72 -5.07 12.05 2.01
C TYR A 72 -5.87 10.76 2.16
N ALA A 73 -5.81 10.12 3.33
CA ALA A 73 -6.44 8.82 3.52
C ALA A 73 -7.95 8.79 3.26
N PRO A 74 -8.73 9.78 3.76
CA PRO A 74 -10.17 9.74 3.52
C PRO A 74 -10.53 9.77 2.03
N ASP A 75 -9.88 10.65 1.27
CA ASP A 75 -10.15 10.78 -0.14
C ASP A 75 -9.75 9.53 -0.92
N VAL A 76 -8.61 8.96 -0.58
CA VAL A 76 -8.11 7.76 -1.25
C VAL A 76 -9.05 6.58 -0.99
N ILE A 77 -9.46 6.38 0.25
CA ILE A 77 -10.37 5.30 0.60
C ILE A 77 -11.71 5.48 -0.11
N HIS A 78 -12.22 6.70 -0.13
CA HIS A 78 -13.48 6.99 -0.81
C HIS A 78 -13.38 6.67 -2.31
N GLU A 79 -12.28 7.04 -2.92
CA GLU A 79 -12.04 6.82 -4.34
C GLU A 79 -12.13 5.33 -4.74
N VAL A 80 -11.61 4.45 -3.89
CA VAL A 80 -11.53 3.02 -4.20
C VAL A 80 -12.48 2.17 -3.36
N PHE A 81 -13.42 2.80 -2.67
CA PHE A 81 -14.28 2.12 -1.70
C PHE A 81 -14.93 0.87 -2.25
N ASP A 82 -15.60 0.97 -3.40
CA ASP A 82 -16.30 -0.17 -3.97
C ASP A 82 -15.34 -1.29 -4.39
N ALA A 83 -14.18 -0.92 -4.90
CA ALA A 83 -13.18 -1.90 -5.34
C ALA A 83 -12.55 -2.64 -4.17
N LEU A 84 -12.61 -2.08 -2.96
CA LEU A 84 -12.06 -2.73 -1.77
C LEU A 84 -12.93 -3.86 -1.22
N ASN A 85 -14.15 -4.02 -1.74
CA ASN A 85 -14.99 -5.13 -1.29
C ASN A 85 -14.29 -6.46 -1.46
N GLY A 86 -14.22 -7.24 -0.38
CA GLY A 86 -13.59 -8.55 -0.40
C GLY A 86 -12.07 -8.53 -0.38
N LYS A 87 -11.46 -7.36 -0.34
CA LYS A 87 -10.00 -7.25 -0.34
C LYS A 87 -9.45 -7.25 1.10
N PHE A 88 -8.16 -7.56 1.20
CA PHE A 88 -7.44 -7.44 2.46
C PHE A 88 -6.67 -6.11 2.45
N VAL A 89 -6.82 -5.32 3.49
CA VAL A 89 -6.16 -4.01 3.59
C VAL A 89 -5.18 -4.01 4.76
N ILE A 90 -3.96 -3.57 4.49
CA ILE A 90 -2.96 -3.35 5.53
C ILE A 90 -2.74 -1.84 5.60
N SER A 91 -3.03 -1.24 6.75
CA SER A 91 -2.87 0.21 6.90
C SER A 91 -1.64 0.54 7.75
N ILE A 92 -0.80 1.43 7.21
CA ILE A 92 0.29 2.02 7.97
C ILE A 92 0.10 3.54 8.06
N VAL A 93 -1.14 4.00 7.91
CA VAL A 93 -1.45 5.43 7.97
C VAL A 93 -1.30 5.92 9.40
N ALA A 94 -0.43 6.90 9.60
CA ALA A 94 -0.16 7.44 10.93
C ALA A 94 -1.42 8.06 11.52
N GLY A 95 -1.68 7.77 12.79
CA GLY A 95 -2.81 8.35 13.51
C GLY A 95 -4.17 7.76 13.21
N TRP A 96 -4.27 6.83 12.25
CA TRP A 96 -5.54 6.19 11.93
C TRP A 96 -5.74 4.97 12.82
N THR A 97 -6.79 5.02 13.63
CA THR A 97 -7.12 3.95 14.58
C THR A 97 -7.88 2.82 13.91
N PHE A 98 -8.01 1.70 14.61
CA PHE A 98 -8.83 0.58 14.16
C PHE A 98 -10.26 1.05 13.85
N ASP A 99 -10.84 1.84 14.75
CA ASP A 99 -12.22 2.30 14.56
C ASP A 99 -12.38 3.20 13.34
N MET A 100 -11.43 4.07 13.09
CA MET A 100 -11.46 4.92 11.89
C MET A 100 -11.45 4.07 10.63
N LEU A 101 -10.61 3.04 10.59
CA LEU A 101 -10.56 2.13 9.45
C LEU A 101 -11.85 1.35 9.30
N LYS A 102 -12.38 0.84 10.41
CA LYS A 102 -13.61 0.06 10.38
C LYS A 102 -14.78 0.87 9.82
N GLU A 103 -14.87 2.14 10.17
CA GLU A 103 -15.93 3.01 9.71
C GLU A 103 -15.76 3.42 8.25
N SER A 104 -14.52 3.46 7.76
CA SER A 104 -14.22 3.98 6.43
C SER A 104 -14.16 2.89 5.35
N LEU A 105 -13.89 1.65 5.72
CA LEU A 105 -13.74 0.56 4.77
C LEU A 105 -15.07 -0.19 4.56
N PRO A 106 -15.24 -0.86 3.40
CA PRO A 106 -16.42 -1.69 3.18
C PRO A 106 -16.51 -2.80 4.22
N ALA A 107 -17.73 -3.19 4.57
CA ALA A 107 -17.95 -4.23 5.56
C ALA A 107 -17.33 -5.56 5.18
N SER A 108 -17.21 -5.86 3.89
CA SER A 108 -16.61 -7.10 3.40
C SER A 108 -15.10 -7.07 3.37
N ALA A 109 -14.47 -5.91 3.54
CA ALA A 109 -13.02 -5.80 3.54
C ALA A 109 -12.47 -6.27 4.88
N ARG A 110 -11.38 -7.02 4.82
CA ARG A 110 -10.63 -7.40 6.01
C ARG A 110 -9.46 -6.45 6.13
N PHE A 111 -9.08 -6.09 7.33
CA PHE A 111 -7.97 -5.17 7.48
C PHE A 111 -7.19 -5.39 8.76
N VAL A 112 -5.90 -4.99 8.72
CA VAL A 112 -5.06 -4.90 9.89
C VAL A 112 -4.40 -3.53 9.91
N ARG A 113 -4.05 -3.08 11.08
CA ARG A 113 -3.38 -1.81 11.28
C ARG A 113 -1.99 -2.10 11.79
N VAL A 114 -0.98 -1.56 11.09
CA VAL A 114 0.42 -1.75 11.44
C VAL A 114 1.03 -0.40 11.77
N MET A 115 1.82 -0.34 12.81
CA MET A 115 2.48 0.88 13.26
C MET A 115 3.99 0.72 13.08
N PRO A 116 4.49 0.88 11.85
CA PRO A 116 5.94 0.80 11.66
C PRO A 116 6.62 1.93 12.41
N ASN A 117 7.82 1.65 12.88
CA ASN A 117 8.60 2.68 13.59
C ASN A 117 9.88 2.99 12.83
N THR A 118 10.58 4.05 13.26
CA THR A 118 11.78 4.50 12.60
C THR A 118 12.86 3.42 12.45
N PRO A 119 13.13 2.59 13.45
CA PRO A 119 14.12 1.53 13.28
C PRO A 119 13.83 0.57 12.14
N LEU A 120 12.56 0.36 11.83
CA LEU A 120 12.20 -0.46 10.69
C LEU A 120 12.78 0.10 9.39
N ALA A 121 12.74 1.43 9.24
CA ALA A 121 13.21 2.09 8.03
C ALA A 121 14.70 1.94 7.83
N VAL A 122 15.47 1.78 8.89
CA VAL A 122 16.92 1.58 8.80
C VAL A 122 17.31 0.11 8.92
N GLY A 123 16.35 -0.78 8.89
CA GLY A 123 16.62 -2.21 8.87
C GLY A 123 16.84 -2.86 10.23
N GLU A 124 16.67 -2.12 11.29
CA GLU A 124 16.81 -2.66 12.63
C GLU A 124 15.52 -3.21 13.17
N GLY A 125 14.51 -2.98 12.50
CA GLY A 125 13.22 -3.65 12.61
C GLY A 125 12.67 -4.03 13.93
N MET A 126 13.15 -3.65 14.97
CA MET A 126 12.64 -4.16 16.09
C MET A 126 11.89 -3.56 16.93
#